data_6250ea93d0f3d0f4c241520f7210bd53
#
_entry.id   6250ea93d0f3d0f4c241520f7210bd53
#
_cell.length_a   1.000
_cell.length_b   1.000
_cell.length_c   1.000
_cell.angle_alpha   90.00
_cell.angle_beta   90.00
_cell.angle_gamma   90.00
#
_symmetry.space_group_name_H-M   'P 1'
#
loop_
_entity.id
_entity.type
_entity.pdbx_description
1 polymer ?
#
loop_
_entity_poly.entity_id
_entity_poly.type
_entity_poly.pdbx_seq_one_letter_code
_entity_poly.pdbx_strand_id
1 'polypeptide(L)'
;MKAGFDSPTMKFSVADLLDQLSYDKPVPQTTLAKILKLSNKADKERLDLAIDGLSKLGVLSRQGDEGLMRDQCEDLIDARLRCSSKGFCFAIRDDGGDDIYIRDHQLNHAWNGDRVLVRVTREGGRRRSPEGGVQCILERSTQSLLAQVERQQERLVAAPLDDRMLTSIELPADAEPHVSEESATTVVEVKIDRYPIAQHPAQGHVARPLPLNAGPAADRDLLLTKAGLHDRPAAPRASVKSPPSKERTDLTDQPSLLLCSWQHRDAPPLPAVYMEARDGGCRLWLHAPSVAERFGQGNSLDLWIRERADAICLGEDWQPLLTPALTKACRLKAGESSDALTVRLDIDANGHLTDWEFMLSTIRPVAEISTAQLRALAERKPKSRSIPAALKPIKDQLGQLETLMFCADCLMGHEQSAGAVALDLRPPQIDALGDLRWADPCGQAHRWTDVIDRTDPNSILQPLLRAADRAWGQHRAALQLPGIAWISSEPDATVLTDVAKTAVALDLPLELDDDGSPS
;
A
#
# COMPACT_ATOMS: atom_id res chain seq x y z
N MET A 1 -10.17 -37.83 21.57
CA MET A 1 -8.74 -37.61 21.25
C MET A 1 -8.67 -36.80 19.99
N LYS A 2 -8.49 -35.48 20.08
CA LYS A 2 -8.32 -34.60 18.95
C LYS A 2 -6.83 -34.69 18.54
N ALA A 3 -6.53 -35.47 17.50
CA ALA A 3 -5.26 -35.35 16.83
C ALA A 3 -5.30 -34.08 16.00
N GLY A 4 -4.76 -33.00 16.52
CA GLY A 4 -4.47 -31.83 15.73
C GLY A 4 -3.42 -32.22 14.67
N PHE A 5 -3.80 -32.21 13.42
CA PHE A 5 -2.86 -32.17 12.33
C PHE A 5 -2.22 -30.78 12.29
N ASP A 6 -1.19 -30.58 13.13
CA ASP A 6 -0.22 -29.51 12.88
C ASP A 6 0.50 -29.85 11.57
N SER A 7 -0.02 -29.36 10.47
CA SER A 7 0.69 -29.35 9.21
C SER A 7 1.88 -28.41 9.38
N PRO A 8 3.12 -28.88 9.29
CA PRO A 8 4.26 -28.06 9.60
C PRO A 8 4.52 -27.12 8.43
N THR A 9 3.95 -25.93 8.49
CA THR A 9 4.37 -24.82 7.64
C THR A 9 5.87 -24.65 7.74
N MET A 10 6.55 -24.60 6.60
CA MET A 10 8.00 -24.34 6.57
C MET A 10 8.25 -22.99 7.23
N LYS A 11 9.18 -22.91 8.18
CA LYS A 11 9.55 -21.67 8.86
C LYS A 11 10.37 -20.73 8.01
N PHE A 12 10.78 -21.13 6.84
CA PHE A 12 11.55 -20.37 5.89
C PHE A 12 11.14 -20.75 4.47
N SER A 13 11.26 -19.81 3.54
CA SER A 13 11.16 -20.05 2.10
C SER A 13 12.53 -20.40 1.51
N VAL A 14 12.55 -20.90 0.28
CA VAL A 14 13.81 -21.07 -0.45
C VAL A 14 14.45 -19.72 -0.73
N ALA A 15 13.64 -18.67 -0.93
CA ALA A 15 14.12 -17.30 -1.05
C ALA A 15 14.86 -16.85 0.20
N ASP A 16 14.29 -17.05 1.42
CA ASP A 16 14.96 -16.72 2.67
C ASP A 16 16.33 -17.39 2.82
N LEU A 17 16.45 -18.64 2.35
CA LEU A 17 17.72 -19.34 2.34
C LEU A 17 18.73 -18.72 1.38
N LEU A 18 18.32 -18.42 0.15
CA LEU A 18 19.19 -17.82 -0.87
C LEU A 18 19.63 -16.40 -0.50
N ASP A 19 18.78 -15.63 0.14
CA ASP A 19 19.07 -14.27 0.57
C ASP A 19 20.13 -14.19 1.71
N GLN A 20 20.38 -15.31 2.40
CA GLN A 20 21.45 -15.42 3.41
C GLN A 20 22.79 -15.87 2.84
N LEU A 21 22.85 -16.18 1.55
CA LEU A 21 24.03 -16.70 0.86
C LEU A 21 24.63 -15.64 -0.07
N SER A 22 25.95 -15.55 -0.04
CA SER A 22 26.73 -14.66 -0.91
C SER A 22 27.32 -15.44 -2.08
N TYR A 23 27.63 -14.73 -3.16
CA TYR A 23 28.39 -15.24 -4.30
C TYR A 23 29.90 -15.29 -4.04
N ASP A 24 30.39 -14.55 -3.02
CA ASP A 24 31.82 -14.36 -2.79
C ASP A 24 32.35 -15.05 -1.54
N LYS A 25 31.45 -15.35 -0.57
CA LYS A 25 31.86 -15.88 0.74
C LYS A 25 30.98 -17.06 1.14
N PRO A 26 31.58 -18.22 1.46
CA PRO A 26 30.83 -19.36 1.95
C PRO A 26 30.26 -19.09 3.33
N VAL A 27 29.04 -19.57 3.59
CA VAL A 27 28.33 -19.46 4.86
C VAL A 27 28.14 -20.86 5.45
N PRO A 28 28.64 -21.12 6.68
CA PRO A 28 28.44 -22.42 7.32
C PRO A 28 26.96 -22.75 7.53
N GLN A 29 26.57 -23.98 7.27
CA GLN A 29 25.19 -24.44 7.41
C GLN A 29 24.64 -24.26 8.83
N THR A 30 25.50 -24.38 9.84
CA THR A 30 25.15 -24.11 11.24
C THR A 30 24.78 -22.65 11.49
N THR A 31 25.40 -21.73 10.77
CA THR A 31 25.10 -20.31 10.81
C THR A 31 23.75 -20.02 10.15
N LEU A 32 23.46 -20.62 8.98
CA LEU A 32 22.18 -20.52 8.31
C LEU A 32 21.03 -21.02 9.19
N ALA A 33 21.21 -22.18 9.82
CA ALA A 33 20.20 -22.71 10.75
C ALA A 33 19.91 -21.78 11.92
N LYS A 34 20.91 -21.03 12.42
CA LYS A 34 20.74 -20.00 13.47
C LYS A 34 20.01 -18.76 12.94
N ILE A 35 20.41 -18.24 11.78
CA ILE A 35 19.77 -17.06 11.16
C ILE A 35 18.31 -17.36 10.86
N LEU A 36 18.01 -18.52 10.26
CA LEU A 36 16.65 -18.98 9.97
C LEU A 36 15.88 -19.48 11.21
N LYS A 37 16.47 -19.40 12.41
CA LYS A 37 15.87 -19.79 13.71
C LYS A 37 15.33 -21.22 13.73
N LEU A 38 16.04 -22.15 13.09
CA LEU A 38 15.65 -23.56 13.00
C LEU A 38 16.11 -24.32 14.25
N SER A 39 15.18 -24.66 15.13
CA SER A 39 15.48 -25.25 16.44
C SER A 39 15.22 -26.76 16.48
N ASN A 40 14.31 -27.29 15.69
CA ASN A 40 13.93 -28.70 15.71
C ASN A 40 14.61 -29.52 14.59
N LYS A 41 14.56 -30.85 14.73
CA LYS A 41 15.19 -31.80 13.80
C LYS A 41 14.52 -31.75 12.41
N ALA A 42 13.19 -31.66 12.37
CA ALA A 42 12.44 -31.64 11.12
C ALA A 42 12.74 -30.42 10.26
N ASP A 43 12.90 -29.22 10.86
CA ASP A 43 13.25 -28.01 10.15
C ASP A 43 14.67 -28.09 9.57
N LYS A 44 15.61 -28.75 10.28
CA LYS A 44 16.98 -28.97 9.78
C LYS A 44 17.01 -29.96 8.63
N GLU A 45 16.24 -31.05 8.71
CA GLU A 45 16.08 -32.01 7.60
C GLU A 45 15.51 -31.34 6.34
N ARG A 46 14.57 -30.40 6.52
CA ARG A 46 14.04 -29.60 5.38
C ARG A 46 15.09 -28.67 4.80
N LEU A 47 15.92 -28.05 5.64
CA LEU A 47 17.05 -27.25 5.19
C LEU A 47 18.01 -28.11 4.36
N ASP A 48 18.34 -29.33 4.81
CA ASP A 48 19.21 -30.26 4.08
C ASP A 48 18.62 -30.60 2.70
N LEU A 49 17.31 -30.88 2.64
CA LEU A 49 16.61 -31.17 1.38
C LEU A 49 16.61 -29.95 0.43
N ALA A 50 16.40 -28.75 0.95
CA ALA A 50 16.44 -27.53 0.15
C ALA A 50 17.85 -27.29 -0.43
N ILE A 51 18.90 -27.46 0.40
CA ILE A 51 20.29 -27.33 -0.04
C ILE A 51 20.61 -28.36 -1.12
N ASP A 52 20.24 -29.61 -0.94
CA ASP A 52 20.50 -30.68 -1.92
C ASP A 52 19.75 -30.42 -3.23
N GLY A 53 18.51 -29.93 -3.17
CA GLY A 53 17.73 -29.52 -4.35
C GLY A 53 18.39 -28.39 -5.13
N LEU A 54 18.76 -27.31 -4.43
CA LEU A 54 19.41 -26.14 -5.03
C LEU A 54 20.81 -26.47 -5.58
N SER A 55 21.56 -27.35 -4.90
CA SER A 55 22.86 -27.83 -5.42
C SER A 55 22.72 -28.64 -6.71
N LYS A 56 21.69 -29.48 -6.83
CA LYS A 56 21.38 -30.18 -8.08
C LYS A 56 20.96 -29.28 -9.23
N LEU A 57 20.34 -28.14 -8.90
CA LEU A 57 20.00 -27.11 -9.89
C LEU A 57 21.19 -26.23 -10.29
N GLY A 58 22.33 -26.33 -9.59
CA GLY A 58 23.53 -25.52 -9.83
C GLY A 58 23.43 -24.10 -9.27
N VAL A 59 22.50 -23.86 -8.35
CA VAL A 59 22.29 -22.55 -7.70
C VAL A 59 23.17 -22.40 -6.46
N LEU A 60 23.58 -23.54 -5.87
CA LEU A 60 24.42 -23.63 -4.69
C LEU A 60 25.58 -24.59 -4.91
N SER A 61 26.74 -24.22 -4.38
CA SER A 61 27.88 -25.12 -4.24
C SER A 61 28.30 -25.28 -2.77
N ARG A 62 28.84 -26.47 -2.46
CA ARG A 62 29.47 -26.77 -1.18
C ARG A 62 30.97 -26.54 -1.31
N GLN A 63 31.51 -25.61 -0.53
CA GLN A 63 32.94 -25.30 -0.50
C GLN A 63 33.63 -26.09 0.65
N GLY A 64 33.66 -27.41 0.51
CA GLY A 64 34.25 -28.30 1.51
C GLY A 64 33.70 -28.06 2.92
N ASP A 65 34.59 -27.84 3.89
CA ASP A 65 34.23 -27.56 5.29
C ASP A 65 33.89 -26.07 5.54
N GLU A 66 34.10 -25.17 4.56
CA GLU A 66 33.88 -23.73 4.72
C GLU A 66 32.41 -23.34 4.65
N GLY A 67 31.55 -24.15 4.02
CA GLY A 67 30.11 -23.92 4.00
C GLY A 67 29.47 -23.92 2.61
N LEU A 68 28.41 -23.17 2.45
CA LEU A 68 27.58 -23.05 1.25
C LEU A 68 27.79 -21.69 0.60
N MET A 69 27.88 -21.67 -0.70
CA MET A 69 28.01 -20.46 -1.50
C MET A 69 26.94 -20.45 -2.61
N ARG A 70 26.46 -19.26 -2.96
CA ARG A 70 25.55 -19.10 -4.08
C ARG A 70 26.35 -19.10 -5.38
N ASP A 71 25.90 -19.86 -6.36
CA ASP A 71 26.52 -19.89 -7.68
C ASP A 71 25.69 -19.07 -8.67
N GLN A 72 26.36 -18.40 -9.60
CA GLN A 72 25.71 -17.77 -10.74
C GLN A 72 25.37 -18.84 -11.75
N CYS A 73 24.08 -19.04 -11.97
CA CYS A 73 23.59 -19.96 -13.00
C CYS A 73 22.92 -19.11 -14.09
N GLU A 74 23.61 -18.91 -15.20
CA GLU A 74 23.14 -18.08 -16.32
C GLU A 74 21.84 -18.64 -16.96
N ASP A 75 21.60 -19.94 -16.81
CA ASP A 75 20.42 -20.63 -17.34
C ASP A 75 19.16 -20.46 -16.48
N LEU A 76 19.30 -20.00 -15.23
CA LEU A 76 18.19 -19.86 -14.28
C LEU A 76 17.94 -18.42 -13.93
N ILE A 77 16.73 -17.98 -14.21
CA ILE A 77 16.29 -16.60 -14.03
C ILE A 77 15.32 -16.53 -12.87
N ASP A 78 15.60 -15.64 -11.91
CA ASP A 78 14.71 -15.28 -10.82
C ASP A 78 13.61 -14.37 -11.36
N ALA A 79 12.36 -14.74 -11.15
CA ALA A 79 11.22 -14.02 -11.69
C ALA A 79 9.96 -14.23 -10.84
N ARG A 80 8.98 -13.36 -11.03
CA ARG A 80 7.66 -13.46 -10.41
C ARG A 80 6.60 -13.83 -11.44
N LEU A 81 5.76 -14.81 -11.13
CA LEU A 81 4.72 -15.25 -12.05
C LEU A 81 3.53 -14.29 -12.10
N ARG A 82 3.12 -13.94 -13.30
CA ARG A 82 1.86 -13.27 -13.61
C ARG A 82 1.05 -14.17 -14.55
N CYS A 83 0.02 -14.78 -14.01
CA CYS A 83 -0.80 -15.74 -14.73
C CYS A 83 -2.06 -15.09 -15.33
N SER A 84 -2.57 -15.73 -16.38
CA SER A 84 -3.81 -15.36 -17.06
C SER A 84 -4.88 -16.41 -16.76
N SER A 85 -6.15 -15.99 -16.77
CA SER A 85 -7.32 -16.88 -16.73
C SER A 85 -7.37 -17.91 -17.88
N LYS A 86 -6.56 -17.72 -18.94
CA LYS A 86 -6.46 -18.61 -20.09
C LYS A 86 -5.45 -19.76 -19.91
N GLY A 87 -4.84 -19.91 -18.72
CA GLY A 87 -3.94 -21.02 -18.39
C GLY A 87 -2.48 -20.84 -18.83
N PHE A 88 -2.04 -19.64 -19.15
CA PHE A 88 -0.63 -19.34 -19.38
C PHE A 88 -0.14 -18.27 -18.42
N CYS A 89 1.16 -18.25 -18.16
CA CYS A 89 1.79 -17.26 -17.30
C CYS A 89 2.97 -16.60 -17.99
N PHE A 90 3.32 -15.41 -17.51
CA PHE A 90 4.60 -14.78 -17.77
C PHE A 90 5.44 -14.76 -16.49
N ALA A 91 6.69 -15.10 -16.60
CA ALA A 91 7.66 -14.87 -15.54
C ALA A 91 8.26 -13.48 -15.76
N ILE A 92 7.86 -12.55 -14.90
CA ILE A 92 8.26 -11.14 -14.92
C ILE A 92 9.64 -11.03 -14.28
N ARG A 93 10.58 -10.46 -14.97
CA ARG A 93 11.98 -10.31 -14.56
C ARG A 93 12.24 -8.97 -13.92
N ASP A 94 13.03 -8.96 -12.84
CA ASP A 94 13.47 -7.71 -12.18
C ASP A 94 14.80 -7.18 -12.76
N ASP A 95 15.48 -7.94 -13.62
CA ASP A 95 16.78 -7.58 -14.21
C ASP A 95 16.66 -6.78 -15.53
N GLY A 96 15.44 -6.44 -15.96
CA GLY A 96 15.16 -5.66 -17.17
C GLY A 96 15.20 -6.44 -18.48
N GLY A 97 15.32 -7.77 -18.43
CA GLY A 97 15.19 -8.64 -19.61
C GLY A 97 13.74 -8.86 -20.02
N ASP A 98 13.52 -9.45 -21.21
CA ASP A 98 12.18 -9.78 -21.69
C ASP A 98 11.47 -10.79 -20.80
N ASP A 99 10.17 -10.57 -20.54
CA ASP A 99 9.32 -11.49 -19.78
C ASP A 99 9.24 -12.85 -20.46
N ILE A 100 9.36 -13.94 -19.67
CA ILE A 100 9.42 -15.31 -20.17
C ILE A 100 8.02 -15.91 -20.17
N TYR A 101 7.57 -16.38 -21.32
CA TYR A 101 6.29 -17.07 -21.46
C TYR A 101 6.37 -18.50 -20.89
N ILE A 102 5.46 -18.84 -19.98
CA ILE A 102 5.38 -20.15 -19.32
C ILE A 102 4.04 -20.80 -19.68
N ARG A 103 4.10 -22.00 -20.25
CA ARG A 103 2.90 -22.79 -20.53
C ARG A 103 2.42 -23.52 -19.28
N ASP A 104 1.13 -23.82 -19.23
CA ASP A 104 0.48 -24.48 -18.10
C ASP A 104 1.26 -25.72 -17.60
N HIS A 105 1.60 -26.66 -18.48
CA HIS A 105 2.36 -27.88 -18.14
C HIS A 105 3.82 -27.62 -17.68
N GLN A 106 4.32 -26.40 -17.82
CA GLN A 106 5.66 -25.97 -17.41
C GLN A 106 5.66 -25.14 -16.12
N LEU A 107 4.49 -24.91 -15.52
CA LEU A 107 4.35 -24.18 -14.27
C LEU A 107 4.89 -24.94 -13.05
N ASN A 108 5.02 -26.25 -13.14
CA ASN A 108 5.52 -27.10 -12.05
C ASN A 108 4.87 -26.79 -10.69
N HIS A 109 3.52 -26.70 -10.69
CA HIS A 109 2.69 -26.38 -9.52
C HIS A 109 2.85 -24.96 -8.94
N ALA A 110 3.54 -24.06 -9.62
CA ALA A 110 3.61 -22.68 -9.23
C ALA A 110 2.29 -21.95 -9.54
N TRP A 111 1.95 -20.97 -8.72
CA TRP A 111 0.73 -20.18 -8.80
C TRP A 111 1.01 -18.73 -9.18
N ASN A 112 -0.04 -18.01 -9.51
CA ASN A 112 0.05 -16.58 -9.75
C ASN A 112 0.68 -15.84 -8.56
N GLY A 113 1.67 -14.99 -8.83
CA GLY A 113 2.39 -14.22 -7.84
C GLY A 113 3.59 -14.92 -7.19
N ASP A 114 3.76 -16.24 -7.37
CA ASP A 114 4.90 -16.97 -6.81
C ASP A 114 6.22 -16.44 -7.39
N ARG A 115 7.24 -16.35 -6.54
CA ARG A 115 8.63 -16.10 -6.96
C ARG A 115 9.28 -17.42 -7.31
N VAL A 116 9.85 -17.51 -8.50
CA VAL A 116 10.29 -18.77 -9.09
C VAL A 116 11.66 -18.64 -9.77
N LEU A 117 12.38 -19.77 -9.88
CA LEU A 117 13.50 -19.91 -10.81
C LEU A 117 12.98 -20.55 -12.11
N VAL A 118 13.21 -19.86 -13.21
CA VAL A 118 12.77 -20.28 -14.53
C VAL A 118 13.98 -20.58 -15.41
N ARG A 119 13.96 -21.72 -16.12
CA ARG A 119 14.93 -22.02 -17.15
C ARG A 119 14.35 -21.68 -18.52
N VAL A 120 15.07 -20.87 -19.29
CA VAL A 120 14.72 -20.57 -20.68
C VAL A 120 14.96 -21.82 -21.52
N THR A 121 13.91 -22.30 -22.16
CA THR A 121 13.95 -23.47 -23.06
C THR A 121 14.03 -23.07 -24.53
N ARG A 122 13.62 -21.84 -24.82
CA ARG A 122 13.67 -21.26 -26.16
C ARG A 122 13.86 -19.76 -26.07
N GLU A 123 14.87 -19.25 -26.75
CA GLU A 123 15.14 -17.83 -26.85
C GLU A 123 14.02 -17.07 -27.57
N GLY A 124 13.84 -15.83 -27.15
CA GLY A 124 12.91 -14.90 -27.77
C GLY A 124 13.35 -14.46 -29.17
N GLY A 125 12.47 -13.77 -29.86
CA GLY A 125 12.77 -13.18 -31.17
C GLY A 125 11.99 -11.90 -31.37
N ARG A 126 12.22 -11.22 -32.49
CA ARG A 126 11.70 -9.87 -32.81
C ARG A 126 10.18 -9.63 -32.52
N ARG A 127 9.38 -10.69 -32.42
CA ARG A 127 7.91 -10.64 -32.18
C ARG A 127 7.43 -11.73 -31.21
N ARG A 128 8.32 -12.33 -30.45
CA ARG A 128 7.96 -13.47 -29.60
C ARG A 128 8.81 -13.46 -28.33
N SER A 129 8.16 -13.45 -27.18
CA SER A 129 8.82 -13.62 -25.88
C SER A 129 9.60 -14.93 -25.81
N PRO A 130 10.68 -15.01 -25.03
CA PRO A 130 11.33 -16.27 -24.71
C PRO A 130 10.34 -17.21 -24.04
N GLU A 131 10.51 -18.53 -24.24
CA GLU A 131 9.71 -19.57 -23.59
C GLU A 131 10.55 -20.27 -22.52
N GLY A 132 9.96 -20.60 -21.38
CA GLY A 132 10.66 -21.26 -20.28
C GLY A 132 9.78 -22.17 -19.44
N GLY A 133 10.38 -22.79 -18.42
CA GLY A 133 9.69 -23.63 -17.47
C GLY A 133 10.20 -23.42 -16.05
N VAL A 134 9.29 -23.45 -15.08
CA VAL A 134 9.59 -23.31 -13.66
C VAL A 134 10.39 -24.52 -13.17
N GLN A 135 11.56 -24.27 -12.60
CA GLN A 135 12.44 -25.30 -12.03
C GLN A 135 12.31 -25.39 -10.50
N CYS A 136 12.10 -24.26 -9.85
CA CYS A 136 11.96 -24.17 -8.41
C CYS A 136 11.04 -23.02 -8.03
N ILE A 137 10.24 -23.22 -7.01
CA ILE A 137 9.44 -22.15 -6.38
C ILE A 137 10.25 -21.65 -5.19
N LEU A 138 10.65 -20.39 -5.27
CA LEU A 138 11.45 -19.73 -4.23
C LEU A 138 10.59 -19.28 -3.06
N GLU A 139 9.42 -18.71 -3.38
CA GLU A 139 8.50 -18.17 -2.39
C GLU A 139 7.06 -18.30 -2.88
N ARG A 140 6.17 -18.74 -2.01
CA ARG A 140 4.74 -18.81 -2.26
C ARG A 140 4.09 -17.47 -1.94
N SER A 141 3.40 -16.91 -2.90
CA SER A 141 2.67 -15.64 -2.74
C SER A 141 1.33 -15.82 -2.04
N THR A 142 0.62 -16.91 -2.31
CA THR A 142 -0.76 -17.12 -1.86
C THR A 142 -0.78 -18.06 -0.65
N GLN A 143 -1.04 -17.54 0.55
CA GLN A 143 -1.21 -18.32 1.78
C GLN A 143 -2.70 -18.55 2.11
N SER A 144 -3.56 -17.63 1.69
CA SER A 144 -5.01 -17.77 1.76
C SER A 144 -5.64 -17.20 0.49
N LEU A 145 -6.86 -17.61 0.19
CA LEU A 145 -7.60 -17.13 -0.97
C LEU A 145 -9.11 -17.10 -0.70
N LEU A 146 -9.81 -16.31 -1.49
CA LEU A 146 -11.27 -16.30 -1.51
C LEU A 146 -11.77 -17.37 -2.49
N ALA A 147 -12.75 -18.15 -2.06
CA ALA A 147 -13.29 -19.25 -2.85
C ALA A 147 -14.80 -19.47 -2.57
N GLN A 148 -15.43 -20.20 -3.45
CA GLN A 148 -16.71 -20.86 -3.20
C GLN A 148 -16.45 -22.34 -2.88
N VAL A 149 -17.21 -22.89 -1.94
CA VAL A 149 -17.14 -24.32 -1.62
C VAL A 149 -18.08 -25.09 -2.53
N GLU A 150 -17.55 -26.05 -3.26
CA GLU A 150 -18.29 -26.89 -4.18
C GLU A 150 -18.15 -28.37 -3.81
N ARG A 151 -19.16 -29.14 -4.17
CA ARG A 151 -19.07 -30.58 -4.12
C ARG A 151 -18.74 -31.14 -5.50
N GLN A 152 -17.57 -31.69 -5.65
CA GLN A 152 -17.13 -32.37 -6.86
C GLN A 152 -17.08 -33.88 -6.59
N GLN A 153 -18.08 -34.61 -7.11
CA GLN A 153 -18.30 -36.03 -6.79
C GLN A 153 -18.53 -36.22 -5.26
N GLU A 154 -17.64 -36.92 -4.57
CA GLU A 154 -17.70 -37.13 -3.11
C GLU A 154 -16.75 -36.24 -2.32
N ARG A 155 -16.05 -35.32 -2.98
CA ARG A 155 -15.07 -34.43 -2.34
C ARG A 155 -15.57 -33.01 -2.26
N LEU A 156 -15.19 -32.35 -1.18
CA LEU A 156 -15.38 -30.91 -1.03
C LEU A 156 -14.16 -30.19 -1.58
N VAL A 157 -14.37 -29.19 -2.40
CA VAL A 157 -13.31 -28.40 -2.99
C VAL A 157 -13.64 -26.91 -2.87
N ALA A 158 -12.61 -26.11 -2.69
CA ALA A 158 -12.70 -24.67 -2.82
C ALA A 158 -12.36 -24.29 -4.27
N ALA A 159 -13.31 -23.66 -4.95
CA ALA A 159 -13.10 -23.05 -6.26
C ALA A 159 -12.67 -21.58 -6.06
N PRO A 160 -11.41 -21.22 -6.40
CA PRO A 160 -10.92 -19.85 -6.21
C PRO A 160 -11.75 -18.83 -6.99
N LEU A 161 -11.97 -17.66 -6.41
CA LEU A 161 -12.62 -16.53 -7.11
C LEU A 161 -11.66 -15.78 -8.04
N ASP A 162 -10.36 -15.94 -7.84
CA ASP A 162 -9.35 -15.41 -8.76
C ASP A 162 -9.23 -16.37 -9.95
N ASP A 163 -9.73 -15.97 -11.10
CA ASP A 163 -9.73 -16.73 -12.34
C ASP A 163 -8.32 -17.07 -12.90
N ARG A 164 -7.28 -16.43 -12.37
CA ARG A 164 -5.87 -16.75 -12.63
C ARG A 164 -5.39 -17.97 -11.87
N MET A 165 -6.17 -18.44 -10.89
CA MET A 165 -5.92 -19.64 -10.09
C MET A 165 -6.77 -20.79 -10.62
N LEU A 166 -6.20 -21.60 -11.51
CA LEU A 166 -6.92 -22.67 -12.22
C LEU A 166 -7.06 -23.97 -11.41
N THR A 167 -6.48 -24.02 -10.22
CA THR A 167 -6.44 -25.22 -9.38
C THR A 167 -7.39 -25.09 -8.22
N SER A 168 -8.34 -26.00 -8.07
CA SER A 168 -9.17 -26.12 -6.87
C SER A 168 -8.39 -26.72 -5.69
N ILE A 169 -8.85 -26.45 -4.47
CA ILE A 169 -8.21 -26.86 -3.24
C ILE A 169 -9.11 -27.86 -2.53
N GLU A 170 -8.61 -29.04 -2.21
CA GLU A 170 -9.35 -30.03 -1.43
C GLU A 170 -9.60 -29.52 -0.01
N LEU A 171 -10.83 -29.68 0.45
CA LEU A 171 -11.28 -29.28 1.78
C LEU A 171 -11.66 -30.50 2.62
N PRO A 172 -11.48 -30.45 3.94
CA PRO A 172 -11.95 -31.47 4.86
C PRO A 172 -13.49 -31.49 4.99
N ALA A 173 -14.05 -32.55 5.56
CA ALA A 173 -15.48 -32.74 5.67
C ALA A 173 -16.23 -31.67 6.52
N ASP A 174 -15.53 -30.97 7.38
CA ASP A 174 -16.09 -29.87 8.19
C ASP A 174 -16.38 -28.60 7.38
N ALA A 175 -15.95 -28.55 6.11
CA ALA A 175 -16.35 -27.49 5.16
C ALA A 175 -17.76 -27.67 4.57
N GLU A 176 -18.44 -28.82 4.82
CA GLU A 176 -19.79 -29.12 4.34
C GLU A 176 -20.84 -28.01 4.57
N PRO A 177 -20.88 -27.34 5.74
CA PRO A 177 -21.84 -26.25 5.98
C PRO A 177 -21.67 -25.03 5.08
N HIS A 178 -20.56 -24.94 4.35
CA HIS A 178 -20.22 -23.82 3.47
C HIS A 178 -20.41 -24.14 1.99
N VAL A 179 -20.94 -25.31 1.66
CA VAL A 179 -21.21 -25.68 0.25
C VAL A 179 -22.16 -24.67 -0.36
N SER A 180 -21.74 -24.10 -1.48
CA SER A 180 -22.53 -23.15 -2.24
C SER A 180 -23.68 -23.87 -2.96
N GLU A 181 -24.92 -23.43 -2.69
CA GLU A 181 -26.10 -23.79 -3.48
C GLU A 181 -26.23 -22.83 -4.68
N GLU A 182 -27.09 -23.14 -5.66
CA GLU A 182 -27.30 -22.29 -6.84
C GLU A 182 -27.70 -20.83 -6.53
N SER A 183 -28.20 -20.56 -5.33
CA SER A 183 -28.54 -19.23 -4.81
C SER A 183 -27.49 -18.69 -3.82
N ALA A 184 -26.35 -19.32 -3.70
CA ALA A 184 -25.42 -19.04 -2.61
C ALA A 184 -24.75 -17.68 -2.74
N THR A 185 -24.88 -16.91 -1.68
CA THR A 185 -24.28 -15.59 -1.49
C THR A 185 -23.13 -15.62 -0.46
N THR A 186 -22.46 -16.78 -0.33
CA THR A 186 -21.39 -16.96 0.64
C THR A 186 -20.09 -17.26 -0.07
N VAL A 187 -19.08 -16.45 0.22
CA VAL A 187 -17.69 -16.70 -0.12
C VAL A 187 -16.98 -17.15 1.16
N VAL A 188 -15.96 -17.95 1.04
CA VAL A 188 -15.11 -18.35 2.15
C VAL A 188 -13.68 -17.89 1.94
N GLU A 189 -12.99 -17.58 3.04
CA GLU A 189 -11.54 -17.52 3.06
C GLU A 189 -11.01 -18.92 3.33
N VAL A 190 -10.17 -19.42 2.43
CA VAL A 190 -9.50 -20.72 2.56
C VAL A 190 -8.01 -20.49 2.80
N LYS A 191 -7.48 -21.03 3.91
CA LYS A 191 -6.05 -21.09 4.17
C LYS A 191 -5.44 -22.36 3.59
N ILE A 192 -4.26 -22.23 3.02
CA ILE A 192 -3.56 -23.34 2.38
C ILE A 192 -2.75 -24.11 3.42
N ASP A 193 -3.11 -25.36 3.64
CA ASP A 193 -2.39 -26.28 4.54
C ASP A 193 -1.27 -27.01 3.81
N ARG A 194 -1.49 -27.32 2.55
CA ARG A 194 -0.52 -27.99 1.69
C ARG A 194 -0.66 -27.53 0.24
N TYR A 195 0.43 -27.07 -0.33
CA TYR A 195 0.50 -26.75 -1.76
C TYR A 195 0.53 -28.03 -2.62
N PRO A 196 0.12 -27.95 -3.89
CA PRO A 196 0.16 -29.11 -4.78
C PRO A 196 1.60 -29.59 -4.98
N ILE A 197 1.79 -30.90 -4.96
CA ILE A 197 3.08 -31.54 -5.20
C ILE A 197 2.89 -32.88 -5.91
N ALA A 198 3.59 -33.08 -7.01
CA ALA A 198 3.47 -34.26 -7.88
C ALA A 198 1.98 -34.50 -8.26
N GLN A 199 1.40 -35.63 -7.86
CA GLN A 199 -0.01 -35.98 -8.15
C GLN A 199 -0.97 -35.59 -7.00
N HIS A 200 -0.46 -34.99 -5.93
CA HIS A 200 -1.28 -34.58 -4.79
C HIS A 200 -1.80 -33.17 -4.99
N PRO A 201 -3.13 -32.98 -4.98
CA PRO A 201 -3.73 -31.65 -5.07
C PRO A 201 -3.42 -30.79 -3.85
N ALA A 202 -3.66 -29.49 -3.99
CA ALA A 202 -3.62 -28.56 -2.87
C ALA A 202 -4.67 -28.94 -1.82
N GLN A 203 -4.36 -28.73 -0.54
CA GLN A 203 -5.28 -28.91 0.57
C GLN A 203 -5.34 -27.66 1.42
N GLY A 204 -6.51 -27.39 1.95
CA GLY A 204 -6.74 -26.24 2.80
C GLY A 204 -7.94 -26.45 3.71
N HIS A 205 -8.24 -25.44 4.51
CA HIS A 205 -9.42 -25.41 5.36
C HIS A 205 -10.10 -24.05 5.30
N VAL A 206 -11.40 -24.02 5.59
CA VAL A 206 -12.16 -22.79 5.68
C VAL A 206 -11.77 -22.05 6.97
N ALA A 207 -11.09 -20.93 6.81
CA ALA A 207 -10.69 -20.09 7.93
C ALA A 207 -11.83 -19.17 8.39
N ARG A 208 -12.67 -18.72 7.43
CA ARG A 208 -13.73 -17.74 7.68
C ARG A 208 -14.79 -17.77 6.60
N PRO A 209 -16.08 -17.82 6.95
CA PRO A 209 -17.17 -17.53 6.01
C PRO A 209 -17.34 -16.01 5.85
N LEU A 210 -17.59 -15.58 4.63
CA LEU A 210 -17.77 -14.18 4.24
C LEU A 210 -19.08 -14.05 3.46
N PRO A 211 -20.21 -13.81 4.14
CA PRO A 211 -21.50 -13.72 3.49
C PRO A 211 -21.54 -12.51 2.54
N LEU A 212 -21.99 -12.72 1.32
CA LEU A 212 -22.26 -11.65 0.35
C LEU A 212 -23.62 -11.01 0.65
N ASN A 213 -23.78 -9.74 0.27
CA ASN A 213 -25.02 -8.97 0.44
C ASN A 213 -25.54 -8.90 1.89
N ALA A 214 -24.67 -9.06 2.86
CA ALA A 214 -24.99 -9.01 4.29
C ALA A 214 -24.77 -7.62 4.91
N GLY A 215 -24.55 -6.62 4.08
CA GLY A 215 -24.38 -5.23 4.45
C GLY A 215 -22.92 -4.75 4.50
N PRO A 216 -22.70 -3.45 4.77
CA PRO A 216 -21.39 -2.79 4.63
C PRO A 216 -20.26 -3.40 5.47
N ALA A 217 -20.58 -3.92 6.66
CA ALA A 217 -19.58 -4.56 7.51
C ALA A 217 -19.04 -5.86 6.89
N ALA A 218 -19.92 -6.67 6.25
CA ALA A 218 -19.51 -7.88 5.55
C ALA A 218 -18.69 -7.55 4.29
N ASP A 219 -19.07 -6.51 3.56
CA ASP A 219 -18.32 -6.04 2.38
C ASP A 219 -16.92 -5.55 2.77
N ARG A 220 -16.81 -4.83 3.88
CA ARG A 220 -15.51 -4.43 4.45
C ARG A 220 -14.65 -5.64 4.80
N ASP A 221 -15.22 -6.64 5.48
CA ASP A 221 -14.48 -7.84 5.86
C ASP A 221 -14.01 -8.62 4.64
N LEU A 222 -14.83 -8.67 3.59
CA LEU A 222 -14.45 -9.24 2.29
C LEU A 222 -13.28 -8.50 1.66
N LEU A 223 -13.31 -7.16 1.63
CA LEU A 223 -12.23 -6.33 1.09
C LEU A 223 -10.94 -6.50 1.88
N LEU A 224 -11.01 -6.49 3.21
CA LEU A 224 -9.83 -6.69 4.09
C LEU A 224 -9.23 -8.09 3.87
N THR A 225 -10.05 -9.11 3.73
CA THR A 225 -9.60 -10.48 3.47
C THR A 225 -8.96 -10.58 2.08
N LYS A 226 -9.61 -10.03 1.04
CA LYS A 226 -9.08 -9.99 -0.33
C LYS A 226 -7.72 -9.31 -0.41
N ALA A 227 -7.52 -8.26 0.38
CA ALA A 227 -6.26 -7.52 0.45
C ALA A 227 -5.22 -8.14 1.41
N GLY A 228 -5.52 -9.26 2.08
CA GLY A 228 -4.62 -9.90 3.05
C GLY A 228 -4.40 -9.06 4.32
N LEU A 229 -5.33 -8.17 4.65
CA LEU A 229 -5.16 -7.20 5.74
C LEU A 229 -5.67 -7.73 7.09
N HIS A 230 -6.48 -8.77 7.11
CA HIS A 230 -7.00 -9.36 8.35
C HIS A 230 -5.94 -10.04 9.21
N ASP A 231 -5.00 -10.73 8.58
CA ASP A 231 -3.98 -11.53 9.28
C ASP A 231 -2.67 -10.75 9.52
N ARG A 232 -2.73 -9.42 9.47
CA ARG A 232 -1.56 -8.60 9.78
C ARG A 232 -1.09 -8.85 11.21
N PRO A 233 0.22 -9.01 11.44
CA PRO A 233 0.76 -9.24 12.77
C PRO A 233 0.32 -8.17 13.77
N ALA A 234 -0.01 -8.57 15.00
CA ALA A 234 -0.30 -7.64 16.07
C ALA A 234 0.91 -6.74 16.37
N ALA A 235 0.64 -5.53 16.85
CA ALA A 235 1.69 -4.59 17.19
C ALA A 235 2.63 -5.17 18.26
N PRO A 236 3.96 -5.07 18.08
CA PRO A 236 4.91 -5.53 19.08
C PRO A 236 4.81 -4.70 20.36
N ARG A 237 5.10 -5.32 21.49
CA ARG A 237 5.24 -4.60 22.77
C ARG A 237 6.55 -3.79 22.71
N ALA A 238 6.44 -2.50 22.41
CA ALA A 238 7.58 -1.59 22.38
C ALA A 238 7.26 -0.32 23.15
N SER A 239 8.25 0.21 23.84
CA SER A 239 8.13 1.49 24.54
C SER A 239 8.26 2.64 23.54
N VAL A 240 7.35 3.60 23.62
CA VAL A 240 7.48 4.88 22.92
C VAL A 240 8.46 5.74 23.69
N LYS A 241 9.52 6.17 23.02
CA LYS A 241 10.58 7.01 23.61
C LYS A 241 10.17 8.48 23.58
N SER A 242 10.69 9.28 24.50
CA SER A 242 10.72 10.72 24.31
C SER A 242 11.73 11.07 23.21
N PRO A 243 11.47 12.09 22.40
CA PRO A 243 12.46 12.58 21.43
C PRO A 243 13.79 12.90 22.13
N PRO A 244 14.92 12.66 21.47
CA PRO A 244 16.23 13.01 22.03
C PRO A 244 16.30 14.52 22.28
N SER A 245 16.99 14.90 23.35
CA SER A 245 17.30 16.32 23.59
C SER A 245 18.29 16.81 22.52
N LYS A 246 17.74 17.48 21.51
CA LYS A 246 18.48 18.12 20.42
C LYS A 246 18.13 19.60 20.43
N GLU A 247 19.02 20.42 19.88
CA GLU A 247 18.69 21.80 19.60
C GLU A 247 17.53 21.87 18.62
N ARG A 248 16.48 22.59 19.01
CA ARG A 248 15.25 22.79 18.23
C ARG A 248 14.98 24.28 18.07
N THR A 249 14.51 24.64 16.90
CA THR A 249 14.02 25.99 16.68
C THR A 249 12.71 26.17 17.45
N ASP A 250 12.67 27.17 18.32
CA ASP A 250 11.44 27.51 19.04
C ASP A 250 10.50 28.29 18.13
N LEU A 251 9.36 27.67 17.80
CA LEU A 251 8.28 28.20 16.99
C LEU A 251 6.97 28.24 17.78
N THR A 252 7.03 28.21 19.11
CA THR A 252 5.85 28.20 19.98
C THR A 252 5.02 29.46 19.91
N ASP A 253 5.59 30.58 19.48
CA ASP A 253 4.92 31.87 19.29
C ASP A 253 4.22 31.98 17.92
N GLN A 254 4.48 31.07 16.99
CA GLN A 254 3.75 31.01 15.71
C GLN A 254 2.35 30.45 15.94
N PRO A 255 1.28 31.17 15.54
CA PRO A 255 -0.09 30.73 15.75
C PRO A 255 -0.50 29.65 14.73
N SER A 256 0.14 28.50 14.78
CA SER A 256 -0.14 27.37 13.86
C SER A 256 -1.52 26.76 14.11
N LEU A 257 -2.14 26.22 13.04
CA LEU A 257 -3.49 25.68 13.00
C LEU A 257 -3.45 24.18 12.71
N LEU A 258 -4.36 23.42 13.29
CA LEU A 258 -4.62 22.03 12.96
C LEU A 258 -5.87 21.96 12.09
N LEU A 259 -5.74 21.49 10.86
CA LEU A 259 -6.87 21.25 9.96
C LEU A 259 -7.43 19.86 10.24
N CYS A 260 -8.62 19.76 10.82
CA CYS A 260 -9.21 18.51 11.27
C CYS A 260 -9.85 17.74 10.11
N SER A 261 -9.02 17.16 9.23
CA SER A 261 -9.46 16.31 8.11
C SER A 261 -10.08 15.00 8.59
N TRP A 262 -9.62 14.48 9.73
CA TRP A 262 -10.17 13.31 10.42
C TRP A 262 -9.93 13.42 11.93
N GLN A 263 -10.78 12.73 12.70
CA GLN A 263 -10.71 12.79 14.18
C GLN A 263 -10.66 11.40 14.83
N HIS A 264 -10.62 10.33 14.04
CA HIS A 264 -10.60 8.97 14.56
C HIS A 264 -9.31 8.68 15.35
N ARG A 265 -9.41 7.90 16.43
CA ARG A 265 -8.27 7.58 17.32
C ARG A 265 -7.14 6.84 16.62
N ASP A 266 -7.48 5.99 15.63
CA ASP A 266 -6.57 5.14 14.88
C ASP A 266 -6.08 5.81 13.56
N ALA A 267 -6.59 7.00 13.26
CA ALA A 267 -6.14 7.80 12.14
C ALA A 267 -4.72 8.36 12.39
N PRO A 268 -3.95 8.60 11.32
CA PRO A 268 -2.63 9.22 11.44
C PRO A 268 -2.70 10.59 12.13
N PRO A 269 -1.68 10.96 12.92
CA PRO A 269 -1.60 12.32 13.47
C PRO A 269 -1.51 13.36 12.36
N LEU A 270 -2.30 14.43 12.47
CA LEU A 270 -2.31 15.54 11.52
C LEU A 270 -1.13 16.50 11.77
N PRO A 271 -0.57 17.10 10.72
CA PRO A 271 0.38 18.21 10.86
C PRO A 271 -0.32 19.50 11.27
N ALA A 272 0.44 20.41 11.88
CA ALA A 272 0.02 21.80 12.08
C ALA A 272 0.56 22.66 10.93
N VAL A 273 -0.15 23.73 10.61
CA VAL A 273 0.20 24.65 9.52
C VAL A 273 0.20 26.10 10.00
N TYR A 274 1.15 26.87 9.51
CA TYR A 274 1.21 28.32 9.72
C TYR A 274 1.59 29.01 8.42
N MET A 275 1.08 30.22 8.19
CA MET A 275 1.36 30.95 6.97
C MET A 275 1.58 32.44 7.22
N GLU A 276 2.55 32.98 6.50
CA GLU A 276 2.83 34.40 6.41
C GLU A 276 2.62 34.89 4.98
N ALA A 277 1.84 35.95 4.79
CA ALA A 277 1.79 36.67 3.53
C ALA A 277 3.11 37.42 3.31
N ARG A 278 3.62 37.41 2.07
CA ARG A 278 4.84 38.12 1.66
C ARG A 278 4.60 38.89 0.36
N ASP A 279 5.43 39.88 0.11
CA ASP A 279 5.41 40.59 -1.16
C ASP A 279 5.73 39.60 -2.30
N GLY A 280 4.74 39.41 -3.20
CA GLY A 280 4.86 38.50 -4.35
C GLY A 280 4.65 37.01 -4.03
N GLY A 281 4.06 36.67 -2.87
CA GLY A 281 3.76 35.27 -2.54
C GLY A 281 3.43 35.01 -1.09
N CYS A 282 3.81 33.85 -0.60
CA CYS A 282 3.59 33.47 0.81
C CYS A 282 4.73 32.59 1.33
N ARG A 283 4.87 32.54 2.65
CA ARG A 283 5.72 31.59 3.35
C ARG A 283 4.84 30.66 4.17
N LEU A 284 4.90 29.38 3.82
CA LEU A 284 4.18 28.30 4.49
C LEU A 284 5.10 27.53 5.42
N TRP A 285 4.61 27.19 6.59
CA TRP A 285 5.25 26.32 7.55
C TRP A 285 4.35 25.12 7.79
N LEU A 286 4.90 23.93 7.58
CA LEU A 286 4.26 22.66 7.86
C LEU A 286 5.02 21.94 8.97
N HIS A 287 4.32 21.61 10.03
CA HIS A 287 4.88 21.01 11.23
C HIS A 287 4.38 19.57 11.34
N ALA A 288 5.17 18.61 10.86
CA ALA A 288 4.85 17.21 10.98
C ALA A 288 5.14 16.69 12.40
N PRO A 289 4.28 15.83 12.97
CA PRO A 289 4.57 15.18 14.24
C PRO A 289 5.90 14.42 14.21
N SER A 290 6.68 14.49 15.29
CA SER A 290 8.00 13.85 15.37
C SER A 290 7.89 12.35 15.65
N VAL A 291 7.44 11.57 14.65
CA VAL A 291 7.16 10.13 14.78
C VAL A 291 8.45 9.31 14.84
N ALA A 292 9.37 9.53 13.90
CA ALA A 292 10.59 8.73 13.76
C ALA A 292 11.55 8.85 14.96
N GLU A 293 11.47 9.94 15.72
CA GLU A 293 12.30 10.13 16.92
C GLU A 293 11.80 9.32 18.13
N ARG A 294 10.61 8.70 18.05
CA ARG A 294 9.94 8.01 19.16
C ARG A 294 10.29 6.54 19.29
N PHE A 295 11.04 5.98 18.35
CA PHE A 295 11.49 4.59 18.38
C PHE A 295 12.89 4.44 17.77
N GLY A 296 13.53 3.29 17.94
CA GLY A 296 14.87 3.02 17.37
C GLY A 296 14.74 2.41 15.98
N GLN A 297 15.60 2.86 15.07
CA GLN A 297 15.74 2.26 13.75
C GLN A 297 16.12 0.78 13.86
N GLY A 298 15.46 -0.09 13.07
CA GLY A 298 15.71 -1.54 13.03
C GLY A 298 15.15 -2.32 14.21
N ASN A 299 14.46 -1.69 15.17
CA ASN A 299 13.79 -2.42 16.24
C ASN A 299 12.47 -3.06 15.76
N SER A 300 11.84 -3.89 16.58
CA SER A 300 10.61 -4.60 16.22
C SER A 300 9.44 -3.67 15.84
N LEU A 301 9.38 -2.47 16.42
CA LEU A 301 8.36 -1.48 16.09
C LEU A 301 8.62 -0.83 14.73
N ASP A 302 9.87 -0.48 14.44
CA ASP A 302 10.27 0.06 13.14
C ASP A 302 9.99 -0.96 12.02
N LEU A 303 10.38 -2.22 12.21
CA LEU A 303 10.11 -3.28 11.24
C LEU A 303 8.62 -3.49 11.02
N TRP A 304 7.83 -3.49 12.10
CA TRP A 304 6.38 -3.64 12.02
C TRP A 304 5.69 -2.47 11.28
N ILE A 305 6.18 -1.22 11.48
CA ILE A 305 5.67 -0.04 10.77
C ILE A 305 6.05 -0.10 9.28
N ARG A 306 7.30 -0.50 8.97
CA ARG A 306 7.77 -0.64 7.58
C ARG A 306 6.98 -1.68 6.79
N GLU A 307 6.66 -2.81 7.42
CA GLU A 307 5.86 -3.88 6.80
C GLU A 307 4.43 -3.41 6.50
N ARG A 308 3.87 -2.52 7.31
CA ARG A 308 2.55 -1.94 7.07
C ARG A 308 2.53 -0.89 5.97
N ALA A 309 3.60 -0.14 5.84
CA ALA A 309 3.82 0.97 4.91
C ALA A 309 2.84 2.14 5.05
N ASP A 310 1.52 1.87 5.15
CA ASP A 310 0.46 2.87 5.10
C ASP A 310 -0.63 2.67 6.17
N ALA A 311 -1.33 3.76 6.50
CA ALA A 311 -2.61 3.72 7.17
C ALA A 311 -3.72 3.64 6.12
N ILE A 312 -4.69 2.76 6.32
CA ILE A 312 -5.78 2.54 5.37
C ILE A 312 -7.09 2.98 6.01
N CYS A 313 -7.84 3.85 5.32
CA CYS A 313 -9.18 4.24 5.72
C CYS A 313 -10.22 3.52 4.85
N LEU A 314 -11.14 2.81 5.49
CA LEU A 314 -12.28 2.19 4.84
C LEU A 314 -13.55 2.85 5.36
N GLY A 315 -13.93 3.95 4.72
CA GLY A 315 -14.97 4.84 5.24
C GLY A 315 -14.51 5.57 6.51
N GLU A 316 -15.11 5.25 7.65
CA GLU A 316 -14.72 5.80 8.96
C GLU A 316 -13.77 4.89 9.74
N ASP A 317 -13.61 3.63 9.33
CA ASP A 317 -12.75 2.65 9.98
C ASP A 317 -11.31 2.72 9.47
N TRP A 318 -10.38 2.85 10.41
CA TRP A 318 -8.95 2.94 10.12
C TRP A 318 -8.21 1.65 10.46
N GLN A 319 -7.41 1.18 9.51
CA GLN A 319 -6.32 0.24 9.74
C GLN A 319 -5.05 1.05 10.05
N PRO A 320 -4.64 1.15 11.32
CA PRO A 320 -3.62 2.12 11.70
C PRO A 320 -2.22 1.72 11.20
N LEU A 321 -1.42 2.70 10.80
CA LEU A 321 0.02 2.56 10.58
C LEU A 321 0.79 2.52 11.91
N LEU A 322 0.35 3.34 12.88
CA LEU A 322 1.04 3.52 14.16
C LEU A 322 0.31 2.77 15.28
N THR A 323 1.04 2.34 16.30
CA THR A 323 0.42 1.77 17.50
C THR A 323 -0.39 2.85 18.23
N PRO A 324 -1.44 2.49 18.99
CA PRO A 324 -2.23 3.48 19.74
C PRO A 324 -1.38 4.36 20.68
N ALA A 325 -0.34 3.78 21.30
CA ALA A 325 0.59 4.51 22.15
C ALA A 325 1.41 5.54 21.36
N LEU A 326 1.89 5.18 20.18
CA LEU A 326 2.67 6.05 19.31
C LEU A 326 1.78 7.15 18.70
N THR A 327 0.58 6.81 18.24
CA THR A 327 -0.40 7.79 17.75
C THR A 327 -0.72 8.82 18.82
N LYS A 328 -0.98 8.38 20.06
CA LYS A 328 -1.26 9.28 21.17
C LYS A 328 -0.07 10.20 21.48
N ALA A 329 1.17 9.67 21.46
CA ALA A 329 2.38 10.43 21.75
C ALA A 329 2.74 11.45 20.65
N CYS A 330 2.32 11.20 19.41
CA CYS A 330 2.60 12.04 18.24
C CYS A 330 1.47 13.01 17.90
N ARG A 331 0.28 12.88 18.49
CA ARG A 331 -0.87 13.73 18.18
C ARG A 331 -0.65 15.14 18.70
N LEU A 332 -0.58 16.09 17.78
CA LEU A 332 -0.55 17.51 18.10
C LEU A 332 -1.91 17.96 18.63
N LYS A 333 -1.91 18.90 19.56
CA LYS A 333 -3.13 19.46 20.16
C LYS A 333 -3.01 20.97 20.35
N ALA A 334 -4.11 21.67 20.19
CA ALA A 334 -4.15 23.09 20.43
C ALA A 334 -3.81 23.42 21.90
N GLY A 335 -2.93 24.40 22.11
CA GLY A 335 -2.48 24.87 23.43
C GLY A 335 -1.35 24.03 24.07
N GLU A 336 -1.01 22.86 23.52
CA GLU A 336 0.08 22.02 24.02
C GLU A 336 1.36 22.19 23.19
N SER A 337 2.53 22.32 23.85
CA SER A 337 3.82 22.33 23.17
C SER A 337 4.18 20.92 22.74
N SER A 338 4.69 20.78 21.52
CA SER A 338 5.06 19.50 20.92
C SER A 338 6.30 19.63 20.04
N ASP A 339 7.10 18.55 20.00
CA ASP A 339 8.21 18.44 19.08
C ASP A 339 7.71 18.09 17.66
N ALA A 340 8.27 18.76 16.68
CA ALA A 340 7.90 18.59 15.27
C ALA A 340 9.13 18.54 14.36
N LEU A 341 8.96 17.90 13.19
CA LEU A 341 9.77 18.12 12.01
C LEU A 341 9.06 19.18 11.18
N THR A 342 9.72 20.31 10.97
CA THR A 342 9.13 21.44 10.26
C THR A 342 9.77 21.62 8.90
N VAL A 343 8.96 21.87 7.89
CA VAL A 343 9.42 22.43 6.63
C VAL A 343 8.84 23.84 6.45
N ARG A 344 9.74 24.78 6.13
CA ARG A 344 9.39 26.11 5.66
C ARG A 344 9.45 26.13 4.15
N LEU A 345 8.44 26.66 3.50
CA LEU A 345 8.32 26.73 2.04
C LEU A 345 8.06 28.21 1.66
N ASP A 346 8.86 28.74 0.73
CA ASP A 346 8.58 30.02 0.08
C ASP A 346 7.92 29.76 -1.28
N ILE A 347 6.73 30.32 -1.46
CA ILE A 347 5.86 30.09 -2.62
C ILE A 347 5.58 31.43 -3.26
N ASP A 348 5.81 31.56 -4.58
CA ASP A 348 5.50 32.77 -5.30
C ASP A 348 3.99 32.93 -5.61
N ALA A 349 3.62 34.06 -6.21
CA ALA A 349 2.22 34.37 -6.55
C ALA A 349 1.60 33.39 -7.56
N ASN A 350 2.41 32.62 -8.29
CA ASN A 350 1.96 31.63 -9.28
C ASN A 350 1.91 30.20 -8.71
N GLY A 351 2.22 30.04 -7.42
CA GLY A 351 2.25 28.72 -6.77
C GLY A 351 3.54 27.93 -6.96
N HIS A 352 4.62 28.55 -7.50
CA HIS A 352 5.91 27.89 -7.62
C HIS A 352 6.64 27.89 -6.29
N LEU A 353 7.25 26.75 -5.94
CA LEU A 353 8.15 26.62 -4.82
C LEU A 353 9.51 27.27 -5.18
N THR A 354 9.89 28.32 -4.44
CA THR A 354 11.11 29.09 -4.72
C THR A 354 12.24 28.78 -3.74
N ASP A 355 11.91 28.45 -2.48
CA ASP A 355 12.90 28.07 -1.45
C ASP A 355 12.27 27.18 -0.39
N TRP A 356 13.08 26.38 0.30
CA TRP A 356 12.64 25.51 1.41
C TRP A 356 13.76 25.27 2.42
N GLU A 357 13.33 24.98 3.66
CA GLU A 357 14.23 24.62 4.76
C GLU A 357 13.59 23.59 5.67
N PHE A 358 14.31 22.51 5.98
CA PHE A 358 13.90 21.49 6.95
C PHE A 358 14.58 21.69 8.28
N MET A 359 13.83 21.64 9.38
CA MET A 359 14.35 21.84 10.73
C MET A 359 13.60 21.02 11.77
N LEU A 360 14.27 20.69 12.86
CA LEU A 360 13.63 20.23 14.07
C LEU A 360 13.11 21.44 14.85
N SER A 361 11.89 21.39 15.31
CA SER A 361 11.27 22.52 16.00
C SER A 361 10.44 22.10 17.22
N THR A 362 10.11 23.07 18.07
CA THR A 362 9.08 22.97 19.08
C THR A 362 7.98 23.95 18.72
N ILE A 363 6.74 23.47 18.67
CA ILE A 363 5.57 24.24 18.25
C ILE A 363 4.46 24.19 19.31
N ARG A 364 3.51 25.12 19.22
CA ARG A 364 2.29 25.11 20.03
C ARG A 364 1.11 25.58 19.19
N PRO A 365 0.36 24.64 18.56
CA PRO A 365 -0.82 25.00 17.78
C PRO A 365 -1.84 25.78 18.61
N VAL A 366 -2.48 26.79 18.02
CA VAL A 366 -3.41 27.65 18.75
C VAL A 366 -4.87 27.27 18.57
N ALA A 367 -5.22 26.58 17.49
CA ALA A 367 -6.60 26.19 17.21
C ALA A 367 -6.68 24.92 16.34
N GLU A 368 -7.81 24.24 16.49
CA GLU A 368 -8.25 23.15 15.62
C GLU A 368 -9.38 23.68 14.72
N ILE A 369 -9.28 23.46 13.43
CA ILE A 369 -10.21 23.97 12.42
C ILE A 369 -11.04 22.83 11.87
N SER A 370 -12.34 22.88 12.10
CA SER A 370 -13.32 21.89 11.67
C SER A 370 -14.03 22.28 10.36
N THR A 371 -14.67 21.33 9.70
CA THR A 371 -15.55 21.54 8.54
C THR A 371 -16.63 22.58 8.83
N ALA A 372 -17.23 22.57 10.03
CA ALA A 372 -18.26 23.55 10.42
C ALA A 372 -17.74 24.98 10.43
N GLN A 373 -16.49 25.18 10.86
CA GLN A 373 -15.86 26.50 10.85
C GLN A 373 -15.50 26.96 9.45
N LEU A 374 -14.97 26.06 8.60
CA LEU A 374 -14.69 26.37 7.20
C LEU A 374 -15.98 26.72 6.44
N ARG A 375 -17.05 25.97 6.65
CA ARG A 375 -18.36 26.26 6.06
C ARG A 375 -18.89 27.63 6.50
N ALA A 376 -18.85 27.91 7.79
CA ALA A 376 -19.25 29.22 8.31
C ALA A 376 -18.39 30.38 7.80
N LEU A 377 -17.10 30.12 7.48
CA LEU A 377 -16.22 31.12 6.88
C LEU A 377 -16.58 31.32 5.39
N ALA A 378 -16.82 30.25 4.63
CA ALA A 378 -17.21 30.34 3.23
C ALA A 378 -18.56 31.05 3.01
N GLU A 379 -19.52 30.84 3.91
CA GLU A 379 -20.85 31.49 3.89
C GLU A 379 -20.83 32.95 4.37
N ARG A 380 -19.73 33.35 4.99
CA ARG A 380 -19.61 34.72 5.54
C ARG A 380 -19.51 35.76 4.43
N LYS A 381 -20.41 36.76 4.45
CA LYS A 381 -20.34 37.88 3.50
C LYS A 381 -19.02 38.63 3.69
N PRO A 382 -18.29 38.94 2.60
CA PRO A 382 -17.10 39.76 2.67
C PRO A 382 -17.35 41.08 3.38
N LYS A 383 -16.44 41.51 4.26
CA LYS A 383 -16.54 42.76 5.07
C LYS A 383 -17.69 42.79 6.11
N SER A 384 -18.35 41.66 6.37
CA SER A 384 -19.34 41.61 7.44
C SER A 384 -18.70 41.87 8.80
N ARG A 385 -19.28 42.77 9.61
CA ARG A 385 -18.88 43.01 10.99
C ARG A 385 -19.36 41.91 11.94
N SER A 386 -20.37 41.14 11.54
CA SER A 386 -20.91 40.04 12.32
C SER A 386 -20.04 38.79 12.14
N ILE A 387 -19.65 38.20 13.27
CA ILE A 387 -18.91 36.93 13.30
C ILE A 387 -19.88 35.80 13.66
N PRO A 388 -20.12 34.83 12.78
CA PRO A 388 -20.92 33.66 13.09
C PRO A 388 -20.48 32.94 14.38
N ALA A 389 -21.41 32.30 15.08
CA ALA A 389 -21.12 31.65 16.36
C ALA A 389 -19.99 30.61 16.26
N ALA A 390 -19.95 29.82 15.17
CA ALA A 390 -18.91 28.83 14.92
C ALA A 390 -17.50 29.44 14.79
N LEU A 391 -17.39 30.69 14.34
CA LEU A 391 -16.11 31.37 14.13
C LEU A 391 -15.62 32.16 15.35
N LYS A 392 -16.46 32.36 16.37
CA LYS A 392 -16.08 33.13 17.58
C LYS A 392 -14.85 32.55 18.29
N PRO A 393 -14.70 31.21 18.45
CA PRO A 393 -13.53 30.64 19.12
C PRO A 393 -12.20 30.88 18.39
N ILE A 394 -12.26 31.07 17.05
CA ILE A 394 -11.10 31.27 16.18
C ILE A 394 -11.04 32.66 15.55
N LYS A 395 -11.70 33.65 16.16
CA LYS A 395 -11.81 35.00 15.59
C LYS A 395 -10.47 35.64 15.24
N ASP A 396 -9.46 35.39 16.08
CA ASP A 396 -8.12 35.97 15.94
C ASP A 396 -7.28 35.27 14.86
N GLN A 397 -7.71 34.08 14.39
CA GLN A 397 -7.06 33.26 13.37
C GLN A 397 -7.74 33.36 11.98
N LEU A 398 -8.85 34.12 11.85
CA LEU A 398 -9.61 34.17 10.60
C LEU A 398 -8.78 34.69 9.42
N GLY A 399 -7.99 35.74 9.62
CA GLY A 399 -7.13 36.27 8.55
C GLY A 399 -6.07 35.27 8.10
N GLN A 400 -5.47 34.53 9.03
CA GLN A 400 -4.52 33.48 8.71
C GLN A 400 -5.19 32.34 7.94
N LEU A 401 -6.40 31.93 8.35
CA LEU A 401 -7.15 30.86 7.69
C LEU A 401 -7.55 31.27 6.26
N GLU A 402 -8.00 32.50 6.05
CA GLU A 402 -8.29 33.05 4.72
C GLU A 402 -7.04 33.05 3.82
N THR A 403 -5.88 33.44 4.35
CA THR A 403 -4.61 33.43 3.63
C THR A 403 -4.18 31.99 3.28
N LEU A 404 -4.37 31.05 4.21
CA LEU A 404 -4.06 29.64 4.01
C LEU A 404 -4.91 29.01 2.89
N MET A 405 -6.22 29.31 2.88
CA MET A 405 -7.13 28.88 1.81
C MET A 405 -6.70 29.44 0.46
N PHE A 406 -6.35 30.73 0.41
CA PHE A 406 -5.88 31.36 -0.81
C PHE A 406 -4.58 30.71 -1.35
N CYS A 407 -3.63 30.40 -0.47
CA CYS A 407 -2.41 29.71 -0.88
C CYS A 407 -2.69 28.28 -1.41
N ALA A 408 -3.58 27.54 -0.76
CA ALA A 408 -4.00 26.23 -1.26
C ALA A 408 -4.58 26.34 -2.66
N ASP A 409 -5.33 27.41 -2.95
CA ASP A 409 -5.88 27.70 -4.27
C ASP A 409 -4.81 28.01 -5.31
N CYS A 410 -3.81 28.80 -4.95
CA CYS A 410 -2.69 29.11 -5.85
C CYS A 410 -1.88 27.85 -6.19
N LEU A 411 -1.62 27.00 -5.20
CA LEU A 411 -0.93 25.72 -5.41
C LEU A 411 -1.71 24.80 -6.33
N MET A 412 -3.03 24.66 -6.13
CA MET A 412 -3.87 23.86 -7.02
C MET A 412 -3.95 24.45 -8.43
N GLY A 413 -4.08 25.77 -8.57
CA GLY A 413 -4.07 26.44 -9.86
C GLY A 413 -2.76 26.21 -10.63
N HIS A 414 -1.63 26.21 -9.92
CA HIS A 414 -0.33 25.86 -10.50
C HIS A 414 -0.30 24.41 -10.99
N GLU A 415 -0.78 23.46 -10.17
CA GLU A 415 -0.84 22.05 -10.55
C GLU A 415 -1.75 21.81 -11.77
N GLN A 416 -2.92 22.47 -11.81
CA GLN A 416 -3.85 22.38 -12.94
C GLN A 416 -3.25 22.96 -14.21
N SER A 417 -2.54 24.10 -14.11
CA SER A 417 -1.87 24.70 -15.28
C SER A 417 -0.72 23.82 -15.81
N ALA A 418 -0.19 22.92 -14.97
CA ALA A 418 0.79 21.90 -15.34
C ALA A 418 0.14 20.58 -15.81
N GLY A 419 -1.18 20.55 -16.03
CA GLY A 419 -1.90 19.38 -16.54
C GLY A 419 -2.47 18.44 -15.47
N ALA A 420 -2.38 18.78 -14.17
CA ALA A 420 -2.99 17.96 -13.14
C ALA A 420 -4.53 18.07 -13.15
N VAL A 421 -5.19 16.93 -13.06
CA VAL A 421 -6.65 16.85 -12.91
C VAL A 421 -7.00 16.71 -11.43
N ALA A 422 -7.80 17.64 -10.92
CA ALA A 422 -8.31 17.55 -9.55
C ALA A 422 -9.65 16.80 -9.55
N LEU A 423 -9.67 15.67 -8.84
CA LEU A 423 -10.88 14.88 -8.61
C LEU A 423 -11.28 14.99 -7.14
N ASP A 424 -12.54 15.36 -6.87
CA ASP A 424 -13.12 15.28 -5.53
C ASP A 424 -13.62 13.87 -5.25
N LEU A 425 -12.69 12.95 -5.04
CA LEU A 425 -12.99 11.57 -4.65
C LEU A 425 -13.16 11.52 -3.13
N ARG A 426 -14.39 11.72 -2.67
CA ARG A 426 -14.71 11.57 -1.24
C ARG A 426 -14.59 10.10 -0.84
N PRO A 427 -13.97 9.80 0.32
CA PRO A 427 -14.02 8.45 0.85
C PRO A 427 -15.48 8.02 0.99
N PRO A 428 -15.89 6.87 0.45
CA PRO A 428 -17.26 6.38 0.62
C PRO A 428 -17.48 6.12 2.11
N GLN A 429 -18.63 6.57 2.64
CA GLN A 429 -19.08 6.11 3.94
C GLN A 429 -19.51 4.66 3.79
N ILE A 430 -18.85 3.74 4.49
CA ILE A 430 -19.13 2.30 4.37
C ILE A 430 -20.57 1.99 4.76
N ASP A 431 -21.14 2.70 5.73
CA ASP A 431 -22.55 2.55 6.13
C ASP A 431 -23.53 2.92 5.03
N ALA A 432 -23.09 3.70 4.05
CA ALA A 432 -23.89 4.10 2.89
C ALA A 432 -23.62 3.24 1.62
N LEU A 433 -22.68 2.31 1.65
CA LEU A 433 -22.36 1.46 0.48
C LEU A 433 -23.57 0.65 0.02
N GLY A 434 -24.43 0.21 0.93
CA GLY A 434 -25.70 -0.46 0.59
C GLY A 434 -26.71 0.46 -0.11
N ASP A 435 -26.59 1.77 0.08
CA ASP A 435 -27.40 2.81 -0.54
C ASP A 435 -26.70 3.46 -1.75
N LEU A 436 -25.45 3.12 -2.01
CA LEU A 436 -24.80 3.43 -3.27
C LEU A 436 -25.54 2.72 -4.40
N ARG A 437 -26.68 3.23 -4.73
CA ARG A 437 -27.22 3.10 -6.06
C ARG A 437 -26.18 3.73 -6.96
N TRP A 438 -25.40 2.88 -7.58
CA TRP A 438 -24.61 3.28 -8.74
C TRP A 438 -25.56 4.03 -9.63
N ALA A 439 -25.33 5.30 -9.63
CA ALA A 439 -26.24 6.28 -10.08
C ALA A 439 -27.02 5.80 -11.28
N ASP A 440 -28.27 6.05 -11.20
CA ASP A 440 -29.06 6.24 -12.40
C ASP A 440 -28.13 6.88 -13.46
N PRO A 441 -27.67 6.13 -14.48
CA PRO A 441 -26.77 6.68 -15.50
C PRO A 441 -27.36 7.89 -16.22
N CYS A 442 -28.65 8.13 -16.01
CA CYS A 442 -29.38 9.29 -16.54
C CYS A 442 -29.68 10.34 -15.48
N GLY A 443 -29.47 10.06 -14.18
CA GLY A 443 -29.69 10.99 -13.10
C GLY A 443 -28.38 11.63 -12.67
N GLN A 444 -28.28 12.91 -12.74
CA GLN A 444 -27.21 13.78 -12.24
C GLN A 444 -25.85 13.08 -12.24
N ALA A 445 -25.14 13.22 -13.37
CA ALA A 445 -23.77 12.76 -13.47
C ALA A 445 -23.07 13.02 -12.15
N HIS A 446 -22.62 11.97 -11.46
CA HIS A 446 -21.78 12.14 -10.31
C HIS A 446 -20.53 12.79 -10.86
N ARG A 447 -20.44 14.00 -10.59
CA ARG A 447 -19.42 14.92 -10.97
C ARG A 447 -18.19 14.59 -10.14
N TRP A 448 -17.51 13.52 -10.47
CA TRP A 448 -16.21 13.21 -9.88
C TRP A 448 -15.20 14.33 -10.14
N THR A 449 -15.56 15.22 -11.06
CA THR A 449 -14.83 16.45 -11.38
C THR A 449 -15.51 17.69 -10.79
N ASP A 450 -16.39 17.53 -9.81
CA ASP A 450 -17.03 18.69 -9.19
C ASP A 450 -16.00 19.58 -8.49
N VAL A 451 -16.37 20.83 -8.39
CA VAL A 451 -15.59 21.86 -7.69
C VAL A 451 -15.20 21.33 -6.30
N ILE A 452 -13.89 21.29 -6.05
CA ILE A 452 -13.34 20.88 -4.78
C ILE A 452 -14.05 21.58 -3.64
N ASP A 453 -14.59 20.82 -2.69
CA ASP A 453 -15.28 21.37 -1.51
C ASP A 453 -14.29 22.08 -0.60
N ARG A 454 -14.25 23.40 -0.69
CA ARG A 454 -13.41 24.29 0.13
C ARG A 454 -13.79 24.29 1.60
N THR A 455 -14.89 23.68 1.98
CA THR A 455 -15.30 23.51 3.38
C THR A 455 -14.77 22.22 4.02
N ASP A 456 -14.11 21.37 3.23
CA ASP A 456 -13.39 20.20 3.74
C ASP A 456 -11.95 20.60 4.12
N PRO A 457 -11.53 20.43 5.38
CA PRO A 457 -10.14 20.67 5.80
C PRO A 457 -9.11 19.93 4.97
N ASN A 458 -9.45 18.74 4.45
CA ASN A 458 -8.56 17.94 3.62
C ASN A 458 -8.27 18.60 2.27
N SER A 459 -9.24 19.27 1.67
CA SER A 459 -9.08 20.01 0.41
C SER A 459 -8.06 21.15 0.52
N ILE A 460 -7.90 21.71 1.73
CA ILE A 460 -6.89 22.74 1.99
C ILE A 460 -5.54 22.08 2.30
N LEU A 461 -5.53 21.02 3.11
CA LEU A 461 -4.31 20.38 3.59
C LEU A 461 -3.54 19.68 2.47
N GLN A 462 -4.23 18.98 1.56
CA GLN A 462 -3.61 18.17 0.50
C GLN A 462 -2.64 18.95 -0.42
N PRO A 463 -2.98 20.11 -1.01
CA PRO A 463 -2.04 20.86 -1.83
C PRO A 463 -0.83 21.36 -1.03
N LEU A 464 -0.99 21.64 0.26
CA LEU A 464 0.12 22.04 1.14
C LEU A 464 1.09 20.86 1.37
N LEU A 465 0.55 19.66 1.61
CA LEU A 465 1.36 18.44 1.75
C LEU A 465 2.11 18.11 0.46
N ARG A 466 1.44 18.21 -0.71
CA ARG A 466 2.12 18.00 -2.00
C ARG A 466 3.25 18.99 -2.26
N ALA A 467 3.10 20.25 -1.82
CA ALA A 467 4.19 21.23 -1.88
C ALA A 467 5.38 20.81 -1.00
N ALA A 468 5.12 20.29 0.20
CA ALA A 468 6.16 19.74 1.08
C ALA A 468 6.84 18.50 0.49
N ASP A 469 6.08 17.62 -0.15
CA ASP A 469 6.63 16.43 -0.83
C ASP A 469 7.55 16.81 -1.99
N ARG A 470 7.19 17.84 -2.77
CA ARG A 470 8.07 18.39 -3.81
C ARG A 470 9.35 18.96 -3.22
N ALA A 471 9.26 19.73 -2.15
CA ALA A 471 10.41 20.28 -1.44
C ALA A 471 11.33 19.14 -0.94
N TRP A 472 10.74 18.09 -0.36
CA TRP A 472 11.49 16.91 0.07
C TRP A 472 12.19 16.20 -1.10
N GLY A 473 11.48 16.00 -2.21
CA GLY A 473 12.04 15.40 -3.42
C GLY A 473 13.25 16.19 -3.95
N GLN A 474 13.14 17.51 -4.04
CA GLN A 474 14.21 18.40 -4.49
C GLN A 474 15.38 18.43 -3.48
N HIS A 475 15.09 18.51 -2.19
CA HIS A 475 16.08 18.50 -1.11
C HIS A 475 16.89 17.20 -1.14
N ARG A 476 16.22 16.06 -1.23
CA ARG A 476 16.83 14.75 -1.34
C ARG A 476 17.73 14.63 -2.57
N ALA A 477 17.25 15.10 -3.72
CA ALA A 477 18.03 15.09 -4.97
C ALA A 477 19.28 15.96 -4.87
N ALA A 478 19.15 17.17 -4.32
CA ALA A 478 20.29 18.08 -4.13
C ALA A 478 21.39 17.51 -3.21
N LEU A 479 20.99 16.73 -2.20
CA LEU A 479 21.91 16.08 -1.25
C LEU A 479 22.29 14.65 -1.66
N GLN A 480 21.80 14.15 -2.78
CA GLN A 480 22.00 12.77 -3.25
C GLN A 480 21.63 11.70 -2.19
N LEU A 481 20.58 11.97 -1.42
CA LEU A 481 20.11 11.05 -0.39
C LEU A 481 19.23 9.95 -1.01
N PRO A 482 19.37 8.69 -0.54
CA PRO A 482 18.47 7.64 -0.93
C PRO A 482 17.05 7.93 -0.41
N GLY A 483 16.04 7.49 -1.15
CA GLY A 483 14.65 7.66 -0.70
C GLY A 483 13.67 7.02 -1.66
N ILE A 484 12.44 6.87 -1.19
CA ILE A 484 11.32 6.36 -1.96
C ILE A 484 10.68 7.51 -2.72
N ALA A 485 10.34 7.28 -3.98
CA ALA A 485 9.60 8.21 -4.81
C ALA A 485 8.39 7.50 -5.42
N TRP A 486 7.26 8.18 -5.48
CA TRP A 486 6.14 7.75 -6.30
C TRP A 486 6.41 8.17 -7.74
N ILE A 487 6.39 7.20 -8.63
CA ILE A 487 6.52 7.42 -10.06
C ILE A 487 5.29 6.88 -10.76
N SER A 488 4.84 7.57 -11.80
CA SER A 488 3.86 7.04 -12.76
C SER A 488 4.61 6.64 -14.01
N SER A 489 4.43 5.41 -14.46
CA SER A 489 4.86 5.00 -15.80
C SER A 489 3.95 5.66 -16.84
N GLU A 490 4.47 5.85 -18.03
CA GLU A 490 3.64 6.22 -19.17
C GLU A 490 2.53 5.17 -19.37
N PRO A 491 1.30 5.58 -19.71
CA PRO A 491 0.23 4.65 -20.00
C PRO A 491 0.61 3.71 -21.16
N ASP A 492 0.27 2.43 -21.02
CA ASP A 492 0.44 1.46 -22.10
C ASP A 492 -0.40 1.87 -23.33
N ALA A 493 0.19 1.85 -24.52
CA ALA A 493 -0.48 2.22 -25.77
C ALA A 493 -1.75 1.39 -26.02
N THR A 494 -1.81 0.16 -25.55
CA THR A 494 -3.00 -0.69 -25.63
C THR A 494 -4.12 -0.15 -24.75
N VAL A 495 -3.79 0.27 -23.52
CA VAL A 495 -4.75 0.88 -22.58
C VAL A 495 -5.28 2.19 -23.15
N LEU A 496 -4.43 3.04 -23.70
CA LEU A 496 -4.86 4.29 -24.36
C LEU A 496 -5.80 4.02 -25.53
N THR A 497 -5.47 3.02 -26.36
CA THR A 497 -6.34 2.61 -27.49
C THR A 497 -7.71 2.13 -27.00
N ASP A 498 -7.78 1.40 -25.89
CA ASP A 498 -9.05 0.90 -25.35
C ASP A 498 -9.86 2.03 -24.70
N VAL A 499 -9.21 3.00 -24.05
CA VAL A 499 -9.85 4.23 -23.56
C VAL A 499 -10.44 5.02 -24.74
N ALA A 500 -9.68 5.21 -25.82
CA ALA A 500 -10.16 5.91 -27.02
C ALA A 500 -11.38 5.22 -27.65
N LYS A 501 -11.35 3.90 -27.81
CA LYS A 501 -12.51 3.11 -28.29
C LYS A 501 -13.72 3.26 -27.39
N THR A 502 -13.51 3.25 -26.08
CA THR A 502 -14.59 3.40 -25.11
C THR A 502 -15.19 4.81 -25.19
N ALA A 503 -14.38 5.84 -25.29
CA ALA A 503 -14.84 7.20 -25.46
C ALA A 503 -15.71 7.36 -26.72
N VAL A 504 -15.24 6.83 -27.86
CA VAL A 504 -16.00 6.81 -29.11
C VAL A 504 -17.33 6.06 -28.97
N ALA A 505 -17.33 4.89 -28.30
CA ALA A 505 -18.54 4.09 -28.09
C ALA A 505 -19.56 4.79 -27.17
N LEU A 506 -19.11 5.69 -26.30
CA LEU A 506 -19.95 6.49 -25.41
C LEU A 506 -20.29 7.88 -25.95
N ASP A 507 -19.89 8.16 -27.19
CA ASP A 507 -20.07 9.47 -27.85
C ASP A 507 -19.46 10.64 -27.05
N LEU A 508 -18.32 10.37 -26.38
CA LEU A 508 -17.57 11.37 -25.63
C LEU A 508 -16.58 12.07 -26.55
N PRO A 509 -16.51 13.41 -26.52
CA PRO A 509 -15.51 14.14 -27.30
C PRO A 509 -14.11 13.79 -26.77
N LEU A 510 -13.29 13.23 -27.63
CA LEU A 510 -11.89 12.94 -27.38
C LEU A 510 -11.09 13.44 -28.59
N GLU A 511 -10.22 14.40 -28.36
CA GLU A 511 -9.25 14.82 -29.33
C GLU A 511 -8.03 13.93 -29.24
N LEU A 512 -7.60 13.42 -30.37
CA LEU A 512 -6.40 12.57 -30.47
C LEU A 512 -5.38 13.31 -31.36
N ASP A 513 -4.13 13.26 -30.93
CA ASP A 513 -3.01 13.71 -31.72
C ASP A 513 -2.74 12.79 -32.92
N ASP A 514 -1.87 13.20 -33.83
CA ASP A 514 -1.53 12.46 -35.07
C ASP A 514 -0.97 11.04 -34.77
N ASP A 515 -0.42 10.83 -33.61
CA ASP A 515 0.08 9.53 -33.11
C ASP A 515 -0.98 8.66 -32.43
N GLY A 516 -2.22 9.19 -32.28
CA GLY A 516 -3.34 8.50 -31.65
C GLY A 516 -3.35 8.60 -30.12
N SER A 517 -2.52 9.43 -29.51
CA SER A 517 -2.59 9.74 -28.08
C SER A 517 -3.67 10.79 -27.79
N PRO A 518 -4.31 10.79 -26.62
CA PRO A 518 -5.21 11.85 -26.21
C PRO A 518 -4.45 13.17 -26.07
N SER A 519 -4.94 14.23 -26.70
CA SER A 519 -4.37 15.57 -26.63
C SER A 519 -4.70 16.28 -25.30
#